data_91c27503b9b2958232780af060b66a37
#
_entry.id   91c27503b9b2958232780af060b66a37
#
_cell.length_a   1.000
_cell.length_b   1.000
_cell.length_c   1.000
_cell.angle_alpha   90.00
_cell.angle_beta   90.00
_cell.angle_gamma   90.00
#
_symmetry.space_group_name_H-M   'P 1'
#
loop_
_entity.id
_entity.type
_entity.pdbx_description
1 polymer ?
#
loop_
_entity_poly.entity_id
_entity_poly.type
_entity_poly.pdbx_seq_one_letter_code
_entity_poly.pdbx_strand_id
1 'polypeptide(L)'
;MGARNPQHRKDDPVRRPGDGGVRRAPTPDDRHTTVIPPVRDGAPPPLRDPIDAVKRALDGGARGERKNFGPPKQPPPSQPPPPPGRPPGGGGPPGGGGPAGPRRSLREQINWKWVRRGSIIAAAVLILLPLLTFGMAYMIVDVPKPGDIRTAQVSTILASDGSEIAKIVPPEGNRVDVNIDQIPVHVRDAVMAAEDRDFYSNPGFSFTGFLRAAKNNIFGGDLQGGSTITQQYVKNALVGDARSGVGGLIRKAKELVISTKMSSEWSKDQVLQSYLNIIYFGRGAYGVAAAAQAYFGKPVEQVTVSEGALLAALIQRPSVLDPAVDPDASAVRWNWVLDGMVEIGAL
;
A
#
# COMPACT_ATOMS: atom_id res chain seq x y z
N MET A 1 -14.90 -56.02 -58.50
CA MET A 1 -15.46 -55.50 -59.76
C MET A 1 -15.14 -54.02 -59.72
N GLY A 2 -14.20 -53.60 -60.40
CA GLY A 2 -13.87 -53.26 -61.76
C GLY A 2 -13.69 -51.73 -61.70
N ALA A 3 -12.51 -51.23 -61.64
CA ALA A 3 -11.55 -50.82 -62.66
C ALA A 3 -12.06 -49.70 -63.59
N ARG A 4 -11.40 -48.56 -63.57
CA ARG A 4 -10.67 -47.98 -64.71
C ARG A 4 -10.28 -46.48 -64.47
N ASN A 5 -8.98 -46.24 -64.46
CA ASN A 5 -8.30 -45.09 -65.03
C ASN A 5 -8.32 -45.22 -66.56
N PRO A 6 -8.12 -44.25 -67.45
CA PRO A 6 -6.99 -43.29 -67.43
C PRO A 6 -7.16 -41.96 -68.24
N GLN A 7 -6.19 -41.08 -68.09
CA GLN A 7 -5.41 -40.38 -69.16
C GLN A 7 -5.83 -39.00 -69.71
N HIS A 8 -4.82 -38.11 -69.64
CA HIS A 8 -4.17 -37.24 -70.69
C HIS A 8 -4.92 -35.98 -71.18
N ARG A 9 -4.31 -34.87 -70.99
CA ARG A 9 -3.59 -34.02 -72.05
C ARG A 9 -3.28 -32.63 -71.45
N LYS A 10 -2.05 -32.28 -71.45
CA LYS A 10 -1.23 -31.46 -72.39
C LYS A 10 -1.30 -29.95 -72.16
N ASP A 11 -0.16 -29.44 -71.72
CA ASP A 11 0.68 -28.39 -72.37
C ASP A 11 -0.08 -27.09 -72.83
N ASP A 12 0.27 -25.93 -72.46
CA ASP A 12 1.43 -25.11 -72.52
C ASP A 12 1.09 -23.58 -72.17
N PRO A 13 1.89 -22.58 -72.37
CA PRO A 13 2.77 -21.99 -71.39
C PRO A 13 2.56 -20.42 -71.21
N VAL A 14 3.42 -19.84 -70.35
CA VAL A 14 3.94 -18.47 -70.38
C VAL A 14 3.02 -17.32 -69.98
N ARG A 15 3.29 -16.72 -68.82
CA ARG A 15 3.60 -15.32 -68.63
C ARG A 15 4.15 -15.01 -67.21
N ARG A 16 5.40 -14.64 -67.13
CA ARG A 16 5.86 -13.68 -66.13
C ARG A 16 5.53 -12.29 -66.68
N PRO A 17 5.43 -11.21 -65.91
CA PRO A 17 6.25 -10.80 -64.76
C PRO A 17 5.42 -10.05 -63.65
N GLY A 18 6.06 -9.80 -62.52
CA GLY A 18 5.53 -8.82 -61.54
C GLY A 18 6.18 -9.02 -60.15
N ASP A 19 7.31 -8.38 -59.94
CA ASP A 19 7.92 -8.10 -58.65
C ASP A 19 6.88 -7.63 -57.61
N GLY A 20 6.67 -8.40 -56.58
CA GLY A 20 5.90 -8.06 -55.40
C GLY A 20 6.63 -8.64 -54.19
N GLY A 21 7.44 -7.83 -53.53
CA GLY A 21 8.29 -8.21 -52.42
C GLY A 21 7.58 -8.97 -51.35
N VAL A 22 7.82 -10.24 -51.23
CA VAL A 22 7.48 -11.05 -50.05
C VAL A 22 8.36 -10.62 -48.91
N ARG A 23 7.79 -9.92 -47.93
CA ARG A 23 8.46 -9.68 -46.64
C ARG A 23 8.69 -11.03 -45.99
N ARG A 24 9.94 -11.49 -46.01
CA ARG A 24 10.40 -12.63 -45.23
C ARG A 24 10.17 -12.34 -43.76
N ALA A 25 9.50 -13.28 -43.07
CA ALA A 25 9.48 -13.31 -41.62
C ALA A 25 10.93 -13.41 -41.08
N PRO A 26 11.27 -12.67 -40.02
CA PRO A 26 12.60 -12.74 -39.46
C PRO A 26 12.88 -14.15 -38.91
N THR A 27 14.01 -14.69 -39.30
CA THR A 27 14.55 -15.92 -38.76
C THR A 27 14.96 -15.73 -37.29
N PRO A 28 14.99 -16.80 -36.44
CA PRO A 28 15.25 -16.69 -34.99
C PRO A 28 16.64 -16.17 -34.59
N ASP A 29 17.51 -15.85 -35.55
CA ASP A 29 18.93 -15.57 -35.29
C ASP A 29 19.28 -14.06 -35.17
N ASP A 30 18.32 -13.15 -35.33
CA ASP A 30 18.50 -11.69 -35.14
C ASP A 30 18.24 -11.21 -33.72
N ARG A 31 18.50 -12.04 -32.72
CA ARG A 31 18.57 -11.53 -31.33
C ARG A 31 19.93 -10.85 -31.18
N HIS A 32 19.89 -9.55 -31.11
CA HIS A 32 21.00 -8.76 -30.58
C HIS A 32 21.41 -9.34 -29.22
N THR A 33 22.48 -10.11 -29.23
CA THR A 33 23.17 -10.50 -28.00
C THR A 33 23.75 -9.20 -27.44
N THR A 34 23.07 -8.60 -26.49
CA THR A 34 23.63 -7.53 -25.66
C THR A 34 24.79 -8.19 -24.91
N VAL A 35 26.01 -7.98 -25.39
CA VAL A 35 27.23 -8.39 -24.68
C VAL A 35 27.25 -7.58 -23.38
N ILE A 36 26.88 -8.24 -22.29
CA ILE A 36 27.08 -7.71 -20.93
C ILE A 36 28.60 -7.69 -20.75
N PRO A 37 29.21 -6.50 -20.49
CA PRO A 37 30.64 -6.45 -20.22
C PRO A 37 30.96 -7.33 -19.01
N PRO A 38 32.12 -8.02 -18.99
CA PRO A 38 32.49 -8.88 -17.87
C PRO A 38 32.47 -8.06 -16.58
N VAL A 39 31.70 -8.58 -15.61
CA VAL A 39 31.71 -8.07 -14.24
C VAL A 39 33.15 -8.16 -13.75
N ARG A 40 33.76 -7.03 -13.43
CA ARG A 40 35.06 -6.99 -12.78
C ARG A 40 34.93 -7.78 -11.48
N ASP A 41 35.79 -8.79 -11.34
CA ASP A 41 36.01 -9.56 -10.13
C ASP A 41 36.55 -8.63 -9.02
N GLY A 42 35.63 -7.93 -8.38
CA GLY A 42 35.79 -7.30 -7.10
C GLY A 42 34.63 -7.79 -6.27
N ALA A 43 34.89 -8.70 -5.33
CA ALA A 43 33.89 -9.04 -4.34
C ALA A 43 33.33 -7.73 -3.78
N PRO A 44 31.98 -7.55 -3.69
CA PRO A 44 31.44 -6.37 -3.04
C PRO A 44 32.02 -6.30 -1.63
N PRO A 45 32.40 -5.10 -1.14
CA PRO A 45 32.88 -4.97 0.22
C PRO A 45 31.86 -5.62 1.17
N PRO A 46 32.30 -6.31 2.23
CA PRO A 46 31.41 -6.97 3.16
C PRO A 46 30.36 -5.96 3.59
N LEU A 47 29.08 -6.33 3.43
CA LEU A 47 27.93 -5.50 3.81
C LEU A 47 28.13 -5.14 5.27
N ARG A 48 28.34 -3.84 5.55
CA ARG A 48 28.39 -3.33 6.92
C ARG A 48 27.07 -3.68 7.59
N ASP A 49 27.12 -4.23 8.79
CA ASP A 49 25.95 -4.60 9.55
C ASP A 49 24.93 -3.45 9.53
N PRO A 50 23.69 -3.65 9.05
CA PRO A 50 22.66 -2.60 9.01
C PRO A 50 22.42 -1.96 10.38
N ILE A 51 22.55 -2.75 11.46
CA ILE A 51 22.41 -2.27 12.84
C ILE A 51 23.54 -1.31 13.22
N ASP A 52 24.78 -1.56 12.76
CA ASP A 52 25.90 -0.65 13.01
C ASP A 52 25.77 0.68 12.26
N ALA A 53 25.09 0.69 11.14
CA ALA A 53 24.77 1.96 10.44
C ALA A 53 23.75 2.77 11.27
N VAL A 54 22.71 2.12 11.79
CA VAL A 54 21.69 2.78 12.64
C VAL A 54 22.31 3.25 13.96
N LYS A 55 23.13 2.44 14.63
CA LYS A 55 23.83 2.80 15.87
C LYS A 55 24.74 4.02 15.68
N ARG A 56 25.50 4.09 14.57
CA ARG A 56 26.36 5.26 14.29
C ARG A 56 25.57 6.52 14.05
N ALA A 57 24.40 6.43 13.43
CA ALA A 57 23.50 7.58 13.25
C ALA A 57 22.99 8.10 14.60
N LEU A 58 22.68 7.20 15.55
CA LEU A 58 22.26 7.55 16.90
C LEU A 58 23.38 8.22 17.71
N ASP A 59 24.61 7.70 17.62
CA ASP A 59 25.77 8.24 18.35
C ASP A 59 26.24 9.58 17.78
N GLY A 60 26.08 9.78 16.44
CA GLY A 60 26.44 11.02 15.77
C GLY A 60 25.45 12.17 16.01
N GLY A 61 24.17 11.85 16.22
CA GLY A 61 23.09 12.83 16.41
C GLY A 61 23.16 13.62 17.72
N ALA A 62 23.93 13.15 18.70
CA ALA A 62 24.07 13.81 20.00
C ALA A 62 24.96 15.08 19.96
N ARG A 63 25.61 15.42 18.86
CA ARG A 63 26.50 16.60 18.70
C ARG A 63 26.10 17.63 17.65
N GLY A 64 24.93 17.47 17.01
CA GLY A 64 24.42 18.42 16.01
C GLY A 64 23.48 19.45 16.63
N GLU A 65 23.85 20.73 16.62
CA GLU A 65 22.99 21.88 16.98
C GLU A 65 21.62 21.74 16.26
N ARG A 66 20.54 21.76 17.03
CA ARG A 66 19.18 21.92 16.52
C ARG A 66 19.04 23.23 15.80
N LYS A 67 19.24 23.28 14.51
CA LYS A 67 18.77 24.39 13.68
C LYS A 67 17.25 24.37 13.68
N ASN A 68 16.70 25.29 14.44
CA ASN A 68 15.26 25.52 14.53
C ASN A 68 14.79 26.14 13.20
N PHE A 69 14.37 25.31 12.24
CA PHE A 69 13.65 25.78 11.06
C PHE A 69 12.21 26.08 11.48
N GLY A 70 11.97 27.32 11.91
CA GLY A 70 10.62 27.84 12.03
C GLY A 70 9.91 27.79 10.66
N PRO A 71 8.58 27.65 10.62
CA PRO A 71 7.85 27.66 9.37
C PRO A 71 8.09 28.96 8.59
N PRO A 72 8.15 28.93 7.26
CA PRO A 72 8.34 30.11 6.45
C PRO A 72 7.24 31.14 6.73
N LYS A 73 7.64 32.38 7.04
CA LYS A 73 6.72 33.48 7.27
C LYS A 73 5.91 33.70 5.98
N GLN A 74 4.61 33.56 6.07
CA GLN A 74 3.69 33.96 5.01
C GLN A 74 3.78 35.50 4.82
N PRO A 75 3.78 36.03 3.59
CA PRO A 75 3.68 37.45 3.35
C PRO A 75 2.33 37.97 3.87
N PRO A 76 2.27 39.21 4.38
CA PRO A 76 1.04 39.78 4.90
C PRO A 76 -0.03 39.86 3.79
N PRO A 77 -1.30 39.65 4.11
CA PRO A 77 -2.39 39.75 3.15
C PRO A 77 -2.45 41.18 2.59
N SER A 78 -2.46 41.30 1.27
CA SER A 78 -2.67 42.55 0.55
C SER A 78 -4.05 43.11 0.92
N GLN A 79 -4.09 44.37 1.35
CA GLN A 79 -5.30 45.12 1.65
C GLN A 79 -6.13 45.27 0.34
N PRO A 80 -7.47 45.09 0.41
CA PRO A 80 -8.32 45.33 -0.75
C PRO A 80 -8.33 46.84 -1.09
N PRO A 81 -8.42 47.22 -2.39
CA PRO A 81 -8.47 48.62 -2.81
C PRO A 81 -9.75 49.30 -2.29
N PRO A 82 -9.67 50.61 -2.01
CA PRO A 82 -10.84 51.36 -1.54
C PRO A 82 -11.92 51.43 -2.62
N PRO A 83 -13.19 51.45 -2.23
CA PRO A 83 -14.31 51.51 -3.17
C PRO A 83 -14.32 52.86 -3.93
N PRO A 84 -14.72 52.84 -5.24
CA PRO A 84 -14.81 54.06 -6.05
C PRO A 84 -15.88 55.00 -5.51
N GLY A 85 -15.53 56.31 -5.49
CA GLY A 85 -16.38 57.38 -4.97
C GLY A 85 -17.72 57.48 -5.76
N ARG A 86 -18.76 57.72 -5.01
CA ARG A 86 -20.11 58.06 -5.53
C ARG A 86 -20.06 59.36 -6.35
N PRO A 87 -20.70 59.43 -7.51
CA PRO A 87 -20.98 60.65 -8.21
C PRO A 87 -22.11 61.45 -7.53
N PRO A 88 -22.07 62.80 -7.57
CA PRO A 88 -23.08 63.63 -6.92
C PRO A 88 -24.40 63.65 -7.69
N GLY A 89 -25.48 63.82 -6.92
CA GLY A 89 -26.86 63.57 -7.26
C GLY A 89 -27.46 64.40 -8.39
N GLY A 90 -28.42 63.75 -9.00
CA GLY A 90 -29.44 64.37 -9.85
C GLY A 90 -30.80 64.04 -9.24
N GLY A 91 -31.53 65.13 -8.83
CA GLY A 91 -32.86 65.02 -8.25
C GLY A 91 -33.91 64.61 -9.30
N GLY A 92 -34.66 63.56 -9.04
CA GLY A 92 -35.85 63.14 -9.78
C GLY A 92 -37.07 63.23 -8.86
N PRO A 93 -38.29 63.48 -9.40
CA PRO A 93 -39.49 63.83 -8.62
C PRO A 93 -40.04 62.60 -7.84
N PRO A 94 -40.81 62.86 -6.76
CA PRO A 94 -41.37 61.80 -5.90
C PRO A 94 -42.51 61.07 -6.63
N GLY A 95 -42.25 59.85 -7.12
CA GLY A 95 -43.28 58.91 -7.55
C GLY A 95 -43.85 58.17 -6.38
N GLY A 96 -45.18 58.22 -6.20
CA GLY A 96 -45.95 57.62 -5.14
C GLY A 96 -45.71 56.11 -5.01
N GLY A 97 -45.04 55.72 -3.93
CA GLY A 97 -44.88 54.33 -3.53
C GLY A 97 -46.02 53.92 -2.60
N GLY A 98 -46.92 53.10 -3.11
CA GLY A 98 -47.84 52.36 -2.22
C GLY A 98 -47.11 51.57 -1.17
N PRO A 99 -47.71 51.26 -0.01
CA PRO A 99 -47.06 50.57 1.07
C PRO A 99 -46.58 49.19 0.62
N ALA A 100 -45.28 49.02 0.53
CA ALA A 100 -44.68 47.71 0.33
C ALA A 100 -45.07 46.83 1.52
N GLY A 101 -45.96 45.86 1.25
CA GLY A 101 -46.34 44.87 2.27
C GLY A 101 -45.08 44.21 2.87
N PRO A 102 -45.18 43.79 4.13
CA PRO A 102 -44.03 43.25 4.83
C PRO A 102 -43.47 42.08 4.04
N ARG A 103 -42.20 42.25 3.54
CA ARG A 103 -41.44 41.16 2.93
C ARG A 103 -41.23 40.11 4.04
N ARG A 104 -42.04 39.03 4.02
CA ARG A 104 -41.87 37.89 4.88
C ARG A 104 -40.41 37.39 4.73
N SER A 105 -39.71 37.34 5.87
CA SER A 105 -38.34 36.82 5.87
C SER A 105 -38.33 35.36 5.38
N LEU A 106 -37.33 34.96 4.65
CA LEU A 106 -37.18 33.58 4.16
C LEU A 106 -37.33 32.55 5.30
N ARG A 107 -37.00 32.93 6.55
CA ARG A 107 -37.18 32.11 7.74
C ARG A 107 -38.67 31.83 8.07
N GLU A 108 -39.58 32.74 7.77
CA GLU A 108 -41.04 32.56 8.01
C GLU A 108 -41.71 31.67 6.97
N GLN A 109 -41.09 31.46 5.80
CA GLN A 109 -41.61 30.60 4.76
C GLN A 109 -41.16 29.15 4.88
N ILE A 110 -40.14 28.85 5.71
CA ILE A 110 -39.60 27.50 5.88
C ILE A 110 -40.45 26.75 6.93
N ASN A 111 -41.14 25.72 6.50
CA ASN A 111 -41.82 24.82 7.40
C ASN A 111 -40.84 23.90 8.14
N TRP A 112 -40.36 24.34 9.30
CA TRP A 112 -39.36 23.65 10.10
C TRP A 112 -39.73 22.21 10.48
N LYS A 113 -41.01 21.84 10.48
CA LYS A 113 -41.46 20.47 10.72
C LYS A 113 -41.06 19.55 9.57
N TRP A 114 -41.15 20.02 8.31
CA TRP A 114 -40.72 19.26 7.15
C TRP A 114 -39.19 19.19 7.04
N VAL A 115 -38.49 20.28 7.34
CA VAL A 115 -37.03 20.30 7.38
C VAL A 115 -36.52 19.30 8.40
N ARG A 116 -37.06 19.30 9.63
CA ARG A 116 -36.70 18.35 10.70
C ARG A 116 -36.96 16.89 10.29
N ARG A 117 -38.14 16.60 9.69
CA ARG A 117 -38.47 15.25 9.22
C ARG A 117 -37.55 14.82 8.10
N GLY A 118 -37.29 15.69 7.13
CA GLY A 118 -36.35 15.44 6.05
C GLY A 118 -34.92 15.20 6.55
N SER A 119 -34.45 15.98 7.52
CA SER A 119 -33.13 15.79 8.12
C SER A 119 -33.02 14.46 8.89
N ILE A 120 -34.11 14.04 9.62
CA ILE A 120 -34.13 12.74 10.30
C ILE A 120 -34.10 11.60 9.29
N ILE A 121 -34.90 11.68 8.22
CA ILE A 121 -34.89 10.66 7.16
C ILE A 121 -33.53 10.62 6.46
N ALA A 122 -32.97 11.77 6.14
CA ALA A 122 -31.62 11.85 5.50
C ALA A 122 -30.53 11.26 6.41
N ALA A 123 -30.56 11.56 7.71
CA ALA A 123 -29.65 10.99 8.70
C ALA A 123 -29.85 9.47 8.85
N ALA A 124 -31.09 9.00 8.86
CA ALA A 124 -31.39 7.58 8.90
C ALA A 124 -30.87 6.84 7.65
N VAL A 125 -31.09 7.40 6.45
CA VAL A 125 -30.59 6.83 5.20
C VAL A 125 -29.06 6.84 5.18
N LEU A 126 -28.43 7.93 5.62
CA LEU A 126 -26.96 8.06 5.67
C LEU A 126 -26.31 7.00 6.59
N ILE A 127 -27.01 6.56 7.63
CA ILE A 127 -26.50 5.55 8.57
C ILE A 127 -26.91 4.13 8.15
N LEU A 128 -28.19 3.93 7.84
CA LEU A 128 -28.73 2.59 7.57
C LEU A 128 -28.28 2.02 6.23
N LEU A 129 -28.17 2.85 5.19
CA LEU A 129 -27.77 2.37 3.87
C LEU A 129 -26.34 1.80 3.87
N PRO A 130 -25.30 2.47 4.44
CA PRO A 130 -23.98 1.87 4.57
C PRO A 130 -23.97 0.59 5.41
N LEU A 131 -24.74 0.53 6.50
CA LEU A 131 -24.83 -0.66 7.34
C LEU A 131 -25.46 -1.85 6.59
N LEU A 132 -26.55 -1.62 5.85
CA LEU A 132 -27.20 -2.64 5.04
C LEU A 132 -26.28 -3.13 3.90
N THR A 133 -25.63 -2.20 3.21
CA THR A 133 -24.67 -2.56 2.14
C THR A 133 -23.48 -3.33 2.68
N PHE A 134 -22.95 -2.96 3.86
CA PHE A 134 -21.90 -3.70 4.55
C PHE A 134 -22.37 -5.11 4.92
N GLY A 135 -23.54 -5.25 5.55
CA GLY A 135 -24.10 -6.55 5.95
C GLY A 135 -24.34 -7.47 4.74
N MET A 136 -24.87 -6.93 3.64
CA MET A 136 -25.06 -7.69 2.40
C MET A 136 -23.71 -8.12 1.80
N ALA A 137 -22.75 -7.22 1.73
CA ALA A 137 -21.40 -7.52 1.23
C ALA A 137 -20.71 -8.59 2.11
N TYR A 138 -20.86 -8.50 3.44
CA TYR A 138 -20.32 -9.49 4.39
C TYR A 138 -20.91 -10.90 4.17
N MET A 139 -22.19 -11.01 3.82
CA MET A 139 -22.84 -12.28 3.53
C MET A 139 -22.36 -12.90 2.21
N ILE A 140 -22.11 -12.08 1.20
CA ILE A 140 -21.81 -12.54 -0.16
C ILE A 140 -20.32 -12.84 -0.36
N VAL A 141 -19.43 -12.11 0.33
CA VAL A 141 -17.99 -12.24 0.16
C VAL A 141 -17.52 -13.58 0.74
N ASP A 142 -16.81 -14.36 -0.06
CA ASP A 142 -16.09 -15.53 0.40
C ASP A 142 -14.65 -15.16 0.77
N VAL A 143 -14.18 -15.66 1.91
CA VAL A 143 -12.80 -15.52 2.37
C VAL A 143 -12.07 -16.83 2.07
N PRO A 144 -10.96 -16.82 1.33
CA PRO A 144 -10.17 -18.02 1.08
C PRO A 144 -9.68 -18.61 2.40
N LYS A 145 -9.49 -19.92 2.45
CA LYS A 145 -8.94 -20.59 3.63
C LYS A 145 -7.45 -20.25 3.79
N PRO A 146 -6.91 -20.34 5.01
CA PRO A 146 -5.47 -20.22 5.23
C PRO A 146 -4.73 -21.24 4.33
N GLY A 147 -3.73 -20.75 3.57
CA GLY A 147 -2.95 -21.58 2.65
C GLY A 147 -3.52 -21.73 1.22
N ASP A 148 -4.77 -21.33 0.95
CA ASP A 148 -5.32 -21.32 -0.43
C ASP A 148 -4.67 -20.24 -1.31
N ILE A 149 -4.19 -19.17 -0.70
CA ILE A 149 -3.52 -18.08 -1.40
C ILE A 149 -2.09 -18.51 -1.71
N ARG A 150 -1.91 -19.06 -2.92
CA ARG A 150 -0.59 -19.45 -3.40
C ARG A 150 0.17 -18.22 -3.86
N THR A 151 1.32 -18.02 -3.26
CA THR A 151 2.28 -17.00 -3.68
C THR A 151 3.48 -17.69 -4.33
N ALA A 152 4.02 -17.09 -5.39
CA ALA A 152 5.21 -17.61 -6.03
C ALA A 152 6.39 -17.59 -5.04
N GLN A 153 7.00 -18.75 -4.82
CA GLN A 153 8.15 -18.92 -3.92
C GLN A 153 9.43 -19.18 -4.70
N VAL A 154 10.58 -18.95 -4.06
CA VAL A 154 11.87 -19.35 -4.61
C VAL A 154 11.94 -20.86 -4.72
N SER A 155 12.31 -21.34 -5.91
CA SER A 155 12.61 -22.76 -6.13
C SER A 155 14.12 -22.96 -6.09
N THR A 156 14.60 -23.80 -5.18
CA THR A 156 16.02 -24.16 -5.07
C THR A 156 16.29 -25.45 -5.83
N ILE A 157 17.24 -25.42 -6.76
CA ILE A 157 17.71 -26.60 -7.48
C ILE A 157 18.89 -27.16 -6.70
N LEU A 158 18.78 -28.42 -6.25
CA LEU A 158 19.83 -29.09 -5.52
C LEU A 158 20.54 -30.12 -6.42
N ALA A 159 21.83 -30.32 -6.20
CA ALA A 159 22.58 -31.44 -6.73
C ALA A 159 22.21 -32.75 -6.00
N SER A 160 22.69 -33.89 -6.55
CA SER A 160 22.42 -35.21 -5.95
C SER A 160 23.02 -35.39 -4.55
N ASP A 161 24.01 -34.58 -4.19
CA ASP A 161 24.64 -34.56 -2.86
C ASP A 161 23.94 -33.57 -1.89
N GLY A 162 22.84 -32.92 -2.33
CA GLY A 162 22.11 -31.93 -1.56
C GLY A 162 22.69 -30.52 -1.61
N SER A 163 23.81 -30.30 -2.32
CA SER A 163 24.34 -28.93 -2.49
C SER A 163 23.45 -28.08 -3.41
N GLU A 164 23.38 -26.79 -3.13
CA GLU A 164 22.60 -25.84 -3.92
C GLU A 164 23.31 -25.55 -5.26
N ILE A 165 22.62 -25.84 -6.37
CA ILE A 165 23.10 -25.52 -7.73
C ILE A 165 22.66 -24.11 -8.14
N ALA A 166 21.37 -23.81 -7.94
CA ALA A 166 20.77 -22.53 -8.34
C ALA A 166 19.49 -22.24 -7.57
N LYS A 167 19.13 -20.95 -7.51
CA LYS A 167 17.83 -20.48 -7.08
C LYS A 167 17.09 -19.84 -8.24
N ILE A 168 15.85 -20.27 -8.48
CA ILE A 168 14.93 -19.61 -9.40
C ILE A 168 14.07 -18.67 -8.54
N VAL A 169 14.36 -17.38 -8.64
CA VAL A 169 13.61 -16.31 -7.96
C VAL A 169 12.49 -15.87 -8.89
N PRO A 170 11.22 -15.91 -8.46
CA PRO A 170 10.11 -15.38 -9.25
C PRO A 170 10.29 -13.90 -9.57
N PRO A 171 9.68 -13.39 -10.68
CA PRO A 171 9.72 -11.96 -11.01
C PRO A 171 9.18 -11.04 -9.89
N GLU A 172 8.27 -11.59 -9.08
CA GLU A 172 7.65 -10.90 -7.94
C GLU A 172 8.63 -10.70 -6.76
N GLY A 173 9.78 -11.36 -6.77
CA GLY A 173 10.82 -11.23 -5.75
C GLY A 173 11.11 -12.53 -4.97
N ASN A 174 12.03 -12.40 -4.00
CA ASN A 174 12.45 -13.50 -3.14
C ASN A 174 11.41 -13.71 -2.03
N ARG A 175 10.86 -14.93 -1.94
CA ARG A 175 9.91 -15.32 -0.90
C ARG A 175 10.19 -16.72 -0.41
N VAL A 176 10.22 -16.85 0.92
CA VAL A 176 10.30 -18.13 1.64
C VAL A 176 9.26 -18.07 2.74
N ASP A 177 8.28 -18.97 2.70
CA ASP A 177 7.24 -19.05 3.72
C ASP A 177 7.75 -19.80 4.95
N VAL A 178 7.40 -19.30 6.11
CA VAL A 178 7.74 -19.88 7.43
C VAL A 178 6.50 -19.99 8.30
N ASN A 179 6.48 -20.98 9.19
CA ASN A 179 5.42 -21.10 10.17
C ASN A 179 5.59 -20.06 11.29
N ILE A 180 4.47 -19.73 11.96
CA ILE A 180 4.48 -18.73 13.03
C ILE A 180 5.46 -19.10 14.15
N ASP A 181 5.61 -20.37 14.46
CA ASP A 181 6.51 -20.87 15.52
C ASP A 181 8.00 -20.68 15.19
N GLN A 182 8.35 -20.58 13.91
CA GLN A 182 9.70 -20.30 13.45
C GLN A 182 10.06 -18.81 13.56
N ILE A 183 9.05 -17.94 13.68
CA ILE A 183 9.26 -16.50 13.80
C ILE A 183 9.39 -16.17 15.30
N PRO A 184 10.54 -15.65 15.78
CA PRO A 184 10.72 -15.32 17.18
C PRO A 184 9.63 -14.36 17.69
N VAL A 185 9.21 -14.55 18.95
CA VAL A 185 8.14 -13.77 19.56
C VAL A 185 8.42 -12.26 19.47
N HIS A 186 9.65 -11.84 19.79
CA HIS A 186 10.05 -10.43 19.72
C HIS A 186 9.99 -9.83 18.31
N VAL A 187 10.13 -10.63 17.25
CA VAL A 187 9.94 -10.15 15.86
C VAL A 187 8.46 -9.92 15.58
N ARG A 188 7.60 -10.83 16.04
CA ARG A 188 6.13 -10.67 15.95
C ARG A 188 5.67 -9.44 16.72
N ASP A 189 6.17 -9.25 17.94
CA ASP A 189 5.85 -8.11 18.79
C ASP A 189 6.33 -6.78 18.19
N ALA A 190 7.52 -6.76 17.61
CA ALA A 190 8.03 -5.57 16.91
C ALA A 190 7.10 -5.15 15.75
N VAL A 191 6.61 -6.11 14.96
CA VAL A 191 5.68 -5.83 13.86
C VAL A 191 4.32 -5.35 14.39
N MET A 192 3.81 -5.94 15.45
CA MET A 192 2.58 -5.47 16.10
C MET A 192 2.75 -4.07 16.69
N ALA A 193 3.86 -3.80 17.38
CA ALA A 193 4.18 -2.48 17.91
C ALA A 193 4.26 -1.40 16.82
N ALA A 194 4.77 -1.80 15.63
CA ALA A 194 4.92 -0.91 14.49
C ALA A 194 3.61 -0.64 13.74
N GLU A 195 2.73 -1.63 13.60
CA GLU A 195 1.62 -1.60 12.65
C GLU A 195 0.24 -1.66 13.30
N ASP A 196 0.08 -2.42 14.39
CA ASP A 196 -1.23 -2.69 15.00
C ASP A 196 -1.10 -3.15 16.46
N ARG A 197 -0.93 -2.22 17.39
CA ARG A 197 -0.70 -2.51 18.82
C ARG A 197 -1.83 -3.30 19.49
N ASP A 198 -3.05 -3.15 18.97
CA ASP A 198 -4.24 -3.84 19.45
C ASP A 198 -4.57 -5.09 18.63
N PHE A 199 -3.61 -5.66 17.88
CA PHE A 199 -3.85 -6.71 16.89
C PHE A 199 -4.64 -7.88 17.45
N TYR A 200 -4.25 -8.43 18.59
CA TYR A 200 -4.91 -9.60 19.18
C TYR A 200 -6.31 -9.31 19.73
N SER A 201 -6.60 -8.05 20.08
CA SER A 201 -7.87 -7.64 20.66
C SER A 201 -8.87 -7.07 19.65
N ASN A 202 -8.38 -6.55 18.48
CA ASN A 202 -9.28 -5.94 17.50
C ASN A 202 -10.01 -6.98 16.62
N PRO A 203 -11.26 -6.70 16.17
CA PRO A 203 -12.05 -7.60 15.33
C PRO A 203 -11.67 -7.51 13.82
N GLY A 204 -10.38 -7.26 13.49
CA GLY A 204 -9.91 -7.05 12.10
C GLY A 204 -10.06 -5.61 11.61
N PHE A 205 -10.70 -4.73 12.40
CA PHE A 205 -10.83 -3.31 12.16
C PHE A 205 -10.64 -2.56 13.49
N SER A 206 -9.82 -1.51 13.49
CA SER A 206 -9.63 -0.64 14.64
C SER A 206 -10.40 0.68 14.47
N PHE A 207 -11.53 0.81 15.16
CA PHE A 207 -12.30 2.05 15.15
C PHE A 207 -11.53 3.21 15.80
N THR A 208 -10.81 2.92 16.87
CA THR A 208 -9.94 3.88 17.56
C THR A 208 -8.78 4.33 16.67
N GLY A 209 -8.14 3.40 15.95
CA GLY A 209 -7.12 3.68 14.96
C GLY A 209 -7.63 4.54 13.80
N PHE A 210 -8.84 4.25 13.31
CA PHE A 210 -9.51 5.04 12.27
C PHE A 210 -9.80 6.48 12.74
N LEU A 211 -10.37 6.66 13.93
CA LEU A 211 -10.64 7.99 14.49
C LEU A 211 -9.36 8.78 14.75
N ARG A 212 -8.31 8.12 15.26
CA ARG A 212 -7.00 8.73 15.47
C ARG A 212 -6.38 9.18 14.14
N ALA A 213 -6.38 8.33 13.11
CA ALA A 213 -5.90 8.67 11.79
C ALA A 213 -6.71 9.82 11.15
N ALA A 214 -8.04 9.80 11.28
CA ALA A 214 -8.91 10.87 10.80
C ALA A 214 -8.61 12.21 11.51
N LYS A 215 -8.44 12.19 12.84
CA LYS A 215 -8.06 13.36 13.63
C LYS A 215 -6.71 13.92 13.17
N ASN A 216 -5.68 13.08 13.05
CA ASN A 216 -4.34 13.49 12.65
C ASN A 216 -4.32 14.06 11.23
N ASN A 217 -5.08 13.48 10.30
CA ASN A 217 -5.19 13.99 8.93
C ASN A 217 -5.91 15.35 8.84
N ILE A 218 -6.85 15.63 9.75
CA ILE A 218 -7.59 16.92 9.78
C ILE A 218 -6.79 18.00 10.52
N PHE A 219 -6.13 17.65 11.60
CA PHE A 219 -5.46 18.60 12.49
C PHE A 219 -3.94 18.66 12.36
N GLY A 220 -3.34 17.94 11.39
CA GLY A 220 -1.91 18.06 11.06
C GLY A 220 -0.98 17.37 12.05
N GLY A 221 -1.30 16.14 12.45
CA GLY A 221 -0.39 15.25 13.20
C GLY A 221 0.42 14.33 12.30
N ASP A 222 1.36 13.59 12.91
CA ASP A 222 2.12 12.55 12.21
C ASP A 222 1.20 11.54 11.52
N LEU A 223 1.53 11.19 10.27
CA LEU A 223 0.81 10.19 9.48
C LEU A 223 0.94 8.82 10.14
N GLN A 224 0.11 8.53 11.11
CA GLN A 224 -0.03 7.19 11.68
C GLN A 224 -0.99 6.36 10.83
N GLY A 225 -0.55 5.16 10.43
CA GLY A 225 -1.39 4.21 9.73
C GLY A 225 -2.55 3.76 10.62
N GLY A 226 -3.79 4.01 10.16
CA GLY A 226 -5.00 3.54 10.86
C GLY A 226 -5.50 2.19 10.35
N SER A 227 -4.71 1.46 9.56
CA SER A 227 -5.09 0.14 9.02
C SER A 227 -4.50 -0.98 9.88
N THR A 228 -5.32 -1.96 10.23
CA THR A 228 -4.89 -3.14 10.97
C THR A 228 -4.01 -4.07 10.11
N ILE A 229 -3.25 -4.97 10.74
CA ILE A 229 -2.49 -6.03 10.07
C ILE A 229 -3.42 -6.85 9.15
N THR A 230 -4.62 -7.22 9.62
CA THR A 230 -5.61 -7.93 8.80
C THR A 230 -5.99 -7.16 7.54
N GLN A 231 -6.24 -5.85 7.65
CA GLN A 231 -6.55 -5.00 6.49
C GLN A 231 -5.37 -4.88 5.51
N GLN A 232 -4.14 -4.79 6.04
CA GLN A 232 -2.93 -4.75 5.21
C GLN A 232 -2.72 -6.08 4.48
N TYR A 233 -2.95 -7.22 5.14
CA TYR A 233 -2.91 -8.52 4.50
C TYR A 233 -3.93 -8.62 3.37
N VAL A 234 -5.20 -8.30 3.64
CA VAL A 234 -6.28 -8.32 2.64
C VAL A 234 -5.96 -7.42 1.45
N LYS A 235 -5.43 -6.22 1.69
CA LYS A 235 -5.00 -5.31 0.63
C LYS A 235 -3.92 -5.93 -0.25
N ASN A 236 -2.89 -6.51 0.35
CA ASN A 236 -1.72 -7.02 -0.37
C ASN A 236 -2.00 -8.35 -1.07
N ALA A 237 -2.84 -9.22 -0.48
CA ALA A 237 -3.08 -10.57 -0.97
C ALA A 237 -4.32 -10.69 -1.87
N LEU A 238 -5.38 -9.89 -1.66
CA LEU A 238 -6.71 -10.16 -2.23
C LEU A 238 -7.30 -9.02 -3.06
N VAL A 239 -6.97 -7.76 -2.78
CA VAL A 239 -7.74 -6.63 -3.33
C VAL A 239 -6.98 -5.80 -4.36
N GLY A 240 -5.63 -5.81 -4.35
CA GLY A 240 -4.80 -5.09 -5.32
C GLY A 240 -4.77 -3.56 -5.17
N ASP A 241 -4.26 -2.84 -6.18
CA ASP A 241 -3.64 -1.50 -6.04
C ASP A 241 -4.45 -0.29 -6.56
N ALA A 242 -5.78 -0.29 -6.57
CA ALA A 242 -6.53 0.94 -6.88
C ALA A 242 -6.22 2.03 -5.83
N ARG A 243 -5.46 3.09 -6.20
CA ARG A 243 -4.86 4.02 -5.21
C ARG A 243 -5.64 5.31 -4.97
N SER A 244 -6.53 5.75 -5.89
CA SER A 244 -7.15 7.08 -5.81
C SER A 244 -8.60 7.11 -6.32
N GLY A 245 -9.31 8.18 -5.99
CA GLY A 245 -10.67 8.43 -6.44
C GLY A 245 -11.69 7.41 -5.92
N VAL A 246 -12.77 7.23 -6.67
CA VAL A 246 -13.87 6.30 -6.33
C VAL A 246 -13.37 4.86 -6.23
N GLY A 247 -12.42 4.45 -7.08
CA GLY A 247 -11.79 3.13 -7.02
C GLY A 247 -11.09 2.88 -5.69
N GLY A 248 -10.38 3.87 -5.15
CA GLY A 248 -9.72 3.79 -3.83
C GLY A 248 -10.71 3.63 -2.69
N LEU A 249 -11.87 4.30 -2.75
CA LEU A 249 -12.93 4.18 -1.76
C LEU A 249 -13.58 2.79 -1.78
N ILE A 250 -13.91 2.29 -2.99
CA ILE A 250 -14.47 0.94 -3.17
C ILE A 250 -13.48 -0.12 -2.67
N ARG A 251 -12.19 0.04 -2.99
CA ARG A 251 -11.14 -0.84 -2.48
C ARG A 251 -11.13 -0.85 -0.95
N LYS A 252 -11.15 0.33 -0.31
CA LYS A 252 -11.13 0.43 1.16
C LYS A 252 -12.39 -0.17 1.80
N ALA A 253 -13.55 -0.05 1.17
CA ALA A 253 -14.76 -0.73 1.61
C ALA A 253 -14.65 -2.26 1.51
N LYS A 254 -14.09 -2.78 0.40
CA LYS A 254 -13.80 -4.22 0.26
C LYS A 254 -12.81 -4.71 1.31
N GLU A 255 -11.72 -3.99 1.53
CA GLU A 255 -10.74 -4.31 2.60
C GLU A 255 -11.44 -4.44 3.96
N LEU A 256 -12.32 -3.50 4.29
CA LEU A 256 -13.05 -3.50 5.56
C LEU A 256 -13.96 -4.73 5.69
N VAL A 257 -14.74 -5.05 4.67
CA VAL A 257 -15.66 -6.21 4.69
C VAL A 257 -14.88 -7.51 4.80
N ILE A 258 -13.86 -7.69 3.94
CA ILE A 258 -13.08 -8.93 3.89
C ILE A 258 -12.27 -9.10 5.19
N SER A 259 -11.62 -8.04 5.71
CA SER A 259 -10.82 -8.12 6.93
C SER A 259 -11.68 -8.44 8.17
N THR A 260 -12.90 -7.89 8.24
CA THR A 260 -13.84 -8.20 9.32
C THR A 260 -14.29 -9.66 9.26
N LYS A 261 -14.64 -10.16 8.08
CA LYS A 261 -15.04 -11.56 7.89
C LYS A 261 -13.87 -12.51 8.12
N MET A 262 -12.68 -12.20 7.59
CA MET A 262 -11.46 -12.98 7.82
C MET A 262 -11.13 -13.10 9.31
N SER A 263 -11.25 -12.02 10.07
CA SER A 263 -11.00 -12.06 11.52
C SER A 263 -12.02 -12.88 12.32
N SER A 264 -13.17 -13.21 11.73
CA SER A 264 -14.13 -14.14 12.33
C SER A 264 -13.88 -15.60 11.96
N GLU A 265 -13.18 -15.86 10.84
CA GLU A 265 -12.95 -17.20 10.28
C GLU A 265 -11.53 -17.71 10.53
N TRP A 266 -10.53 -16.80 10.62
CA TRP A 266 -9.13 -17.14 10.84
C TRP A 266 -8.68 -16.82 12.26
N SER A 267 -7.77 -17.62 12.81
CA SER A 267 -7.09 -17.26 14.05
C SER A 267 -6.15 -16.04 13.82
N LYS A 268 -5.86 -15.31 14.88
CA LYS A 268 -4.92 -14.18 14.82
C LYS A 268 -3.53 -14.62 14.36
N ASP A 269 -3.07 -15.78 14.82
CA ASP A 269 -1.77 -16.34 14.42
C ASP A 269 -1.74 -16.72 12.94
N GLN A 270 -2.83 -17.24 12.38
CA GLN A 270 -2.95 -17.49 10.93
C GLN A 270 -2.87 -16.20 10.11
N VAL A 271 -3.53 -15.14 10.55
CA VAL A 271 -3.47 -13.83 9.90
C VAL A 271 -2.05 -13.26 9.98
N LEU A 272 -1.42 -13.30 11.16
CA LEU A 272 -0.08 -12.76 11.38
C LEU A 272 0.98 -13.54 10.58
N GLN A 273 0.92 -14.86 10.59
CA GLN A 273 1.79 -15.71 9.79
C GLN A 273 1.67 -15.38 8.30
N SER A 274 0.45 -15.31 7.80
CA SER A 274 0.18 -15.01 6.39
C SER A 274 0.66 -13.62 6.00
N TYR A 275 0.46 -12.63 6.88
CA TYR A 275 0.96 -11.27 6.68
C TYR A 275 2.49 -11.22 6.64
N LEU A 276 3.17 -11.85 7.61
CA LEU A 276 4.62 -11.88 7.71
C LEU A 276 5.28 -12.63 6.55
N ASN A 277 4.57 -13.52 5.88
CA ASN A 277 5.06 -14.23 4.71
C ASN A 277 4.90 -13.46 3.39
N ILE A 278 4.04 -12.43 3.33
CA ILE A 278 3.78 -11.73 2.06
C ILE A 278 4.25 -10.27 2.03
N ILE A 279 4.40 -9.63 3.18
CA ILE A 279 4.72 -8.19 3.21
C ILE A 279 6.10 -7.92 2.63
N TYR A 280 6.21 -6.80 1.91
CA TYR A 280 7.47 -6.37 1.30
C TYR A 280 8.33 -5.59 2.30
N PHE A 281 9.58 -6.03 2.47
CA PHE A 281 10.56 -5.43 3.37
C PHE A 281 11.64 -4.58 2.67
N GLY A 282 11.62 -4.49 1.33
CA GLY A 282 12.71 -3.88 0.57
C GLY A 282 13.69 -4.92 0.03
N ARG A 283 14.69 -4.49 -0.76
CA ARG A 283 15.75 -5.33 -1.34
C ARG A 283 15.24 -6.57 -2.08
N GLY A 284 14.04 -6.49 -2.69
CA GLY A 284 13.40 -7.63 -3.35
C GLY A 284 12.89 -8.73 -2.39
N ALA A 285 12.91 -8.50 -1.07
CA ALA A 285 12.51 -9.48 -0.06
C ALA A 285 11.01 -9.35 0.27
N TYR A 286 10.27 -10.40 -0.02
CA TYR A 286 8.88 -10.57 0.38
C TYR A 286 8.80 -11.64 1.47
N GLY A 287 8.22 -11.27 2.61
CA GLY A 287 8.16 -12.08 3.81
C GLY A 287 9.39 -11.94 4.70
N VAL A 288 9.17 -12.22 5.98
CA VAL A 288 10.14 -12.00 7.06
C VAL A 288 11.39 -12.87 6.93
N ALA A 289 11.25 -14.11 6.43
CA ALA A 289 12.39 -15.00 6.26
C ALA A 289 13.32 -14.51 5.15
N ALA A 290 12.76 -14.08 4.00
CA ALA A 290 13.54 -13.49 2.93
C ALA A 290 14.18 -12.17 3.37
N ALA A 291 13.49 -11.37 4.20
CA ALA A 291 14.01 -10.13 4.76
C ALA A 291 15.19 -10.40 5.72
N ALA A 292 15.08 -11.38 6.62
CA ALA A 292 16.17 -11.77 7.52
C ALA A 292 17.44 -12.14 6.73
N GLN A 293 17.28 -12.90 5.66
CA GLN A 293 18.38 -13.25 4.77
C GLN A 293 18.96 -12.05 4.03
N ALA A 294 18.10 -11.14 3.49
CA ALA A 294 18.53 -10.01 2.68
C ALA A 294 19.21 -8.89 3.50
N TYR A 295 18.83 -8.73 4.76
CA TYR A 295 19.37 -7.68 5.63
C TYR A 295 20.50 -8.16 6.53
N PHE A 296 20.44 -9.41 6.99
CA PHE A 296 21.35 -9.93 8.04
C PHE A 296 22.11 -11.20 7.63
N GLY A 297 21.79 -11.82 6.48
CA GLY A 297 22.45 -13.04 5.99
C GLY A 297 22.20 -14.27 6.85
N LYS A 298 21.08 -14.31 7.61
CA LYS A 298 20.77 -15.41 8.54
C LYS A 298 19.29 -15.81 8.51
N PRO A 299 18.94 -17.01 8.98
CA PRO A 299 17.56 -17.45 9.08
C PRO A 299 16.78 -16.63 10.11
N VAL A 300 15.45 -16.57 9.95
CA VAL A 300 14.56 -15.74 10.76
C VAL A 300 14.59 -16.11 12.24
N GLU A 301 14.80 -17.36 12.56
CA GLU A 301 14.89 -17.90 13.92
C GLU A 301 16.05 -17.29 14.74
N GLN A 302 17.07 -16.75 14.04
CA GLN A 302 18.26 -16.13 14.65
C GLN A 302 18.21 -14.61 14.69
N VAL A 303 17.12 -14.01 14.23
CA VAL A 303 16.92 -12.55 14.25
C VAL A 303 16.83 -12.08 15.71
N THR A 304 17.66 -11.10 16.08
CA THR A 304 17.67 -10.50 17.42
C THR A 304 16.53 -9.48 17.58
N VAL A 305 16.26 -9.05 18.81
CA VAL A 305 15.26 -8.01 19.11
C VAL A 305 15.52 -6.73 18.30
N SER A 306 16.77 -6.27 18.30
CA SER A 306 17.20 -5.05 17.58
C SER A 306 16.96 -5.17 16.07
N GLU A 307 17.28 -6.31 15.49
CA GLU A 307 17.06 -6.59 14.06
C GLU A 307 15.58 -6.75 13.73
N GLY A 308 14.81 -7.41 14.61
CA GLY A 308 13.34 -7.52 14.47
C GLY A 308 12.67 -6.15 14.47
N ALA A 309 13.10 -5.25 15.35
CA ALA A 309 12.63 -3.87 15.37
C ALA A 309 13.01 -3.11 14.09
N LEU A 310 14.19 -3.38 13.52
CA LEU A 310 14.57 -2.80 12.22
C LEU A 310 13.69 -3.30 11.09
N LEU A 311 13.47 -4.62 10.99
CA LEU A 311 12.56 -5.18 9.98
C LEU A 311 11.15 -4.56 10.10
N ALA A 312 10.63 -4.45 11.31
CA ALA A 312 9.32 -3.82 11.54
C ALA A 312 9.30 -2.35 11.12
N ALA A 313 10.39 -1.62 11.36
CA ALA A 313 10.52 -0.22 10.93
C ALA A 313 10.45 -0.06 9.40
N LEU A 314 11.00 -1.02 8.66
CA LEU A 314 11.04 -1.01 7.19
C LEU A 314 9.67 -1.15 6.53
N ILE A 315 8.72 -1.83 7.17
CA ILE A 315 7.40 -2.15 6.57
C ILE A 315 6.69 -0.89 6.05
N GLN A 316 6.79 0.22 6.77
CA GLN A 316 6.10 1.46 6.42
C GLN A 316 6.53 2.03 5.06
N ARG A 317 7.84 2.08 4.79
CA ARG A 317 8.44 2.62 3.56
C ARG A 317 9.77 1.91 3.25
N PRO A 318 9.75 0.67 2.79
CA PRO A 318 10.94 -0.19 2.70
C PRO A 318 12.10 0.40 1.90
N SER A 319 11.80 1.09 0.79
CA SER A 319 12.84 1.67 -0.07
C SER A 319 13.42 3.00 0.47
N VAL A 320 12.74 3.65 1.41
CA VAL A 320 13.18 4.94 1.99
C VAL A 320 13.88 4.72 3.32
N LEU A 321 13.34 3.80 4.14
CA LEU A 321 13.83 3.52 5.49
C LEU A 321 14.94 2.45 5.52
N ASP A 322 15.43 2.01 4.35
CA ASP A 322 16.61 1.13 4.29
C ASP A 322 17.83 1.86 4.90
N PRO A 323 18.51 1.30 5.91
CA PRO A 323 19.68 1.94 6.53
C PRO A 323 20.82 2.23 5.57
N ALA A 324 20.87 1.57 4.41
CA ALA A 324 21.83 1.87 3.36
C ALA A 324 21.44 3.11 2.53
N VAL A 325 20.16 3.52 2.56
CA VAL A 325 19.62 4.68 1.82
C VAL A 325 19.53 5.91 2.72
N ASP A 326 18.88 5.78 3.87
CA ASP A 326 18.71 6.88 4.84
C ASP A 326 18.85 6.32 6.28
N PRO A 327 20.08 6.28 6.81
CA PRO A 327 20.35 5.76 8.15
C PRO A 327 19.68 6.57 9.26
N ASP A 328 19.55 7.91 9.10
CA ASP A 328 18.97 8.77 10.11
C ASP A 328 17.45 8.57 10.21
N ALA A 329 16.73 8.55 9.08
CA ALA A 329 15.30 8.23 9.06
C ALA A 329 15.03 6.81 9.55
N SER A 330 15.89 5.86 9.19
CA SER A 330 15.83 4.47 9.66
C SER A 330 15.98 4.41 11.18
N ALA A 331 16.97 5.11 11.76
CA ALA A 331 17.21 5.17 13.20
C ALA A 331 16.02 5.79 13.96
N VAL A 332 15.44 6.87 13.46
CA VAL A 332 14.25 7.48 14.06
C VAL A 332 13.08 6.51 14.09
N ARG A 333 12.82 5.82 12.97
CA ARG A 333 11.71 4.85 12.91
C ARG A 333 11.98 3.60 13.74
N TRP A 334 13.21 3.12 13.79
CA TRP A 334 13.64 2.00 14.62
C TRP A 334 13.43 2.26 16.12
N ASN A 335 13.84 3.43 16.62
CA ASN A 335 13.58 3.85 18.00
C ASN A 335 12.08 3.89 18.30
N TRP A 336 11.29 4.46 17.37
CA TRP A 336 9.84 4.51 17.52
C TRP A 336 9.21 3.11 17.66
N VAL A 337 9.75 2.09 16.96
CA VAL A 337 9.30 0.70 17.09
C VAL A 337 9.69 0.13 18.46
N LEU A 338 10.91 0.37 18.93
CA LEU A 338 11.38 -0.07 20.25
C LEU A 338 10.54 0.56 21.36
N ASP A 339 10.27 1.86 21.30
CA ASP A 339 9.37 2.55 22.25
C ASP A 339 7.97 1.91 22.21
N GLY A 340 7.46 1.56 21.04
CA GLY A 340 6.21 0.85 20.89
C GLY A 340 6.23 -0.56 21.50
N MET A 341 7.35 -1.28 21.41
CA MET A 341 7.50 -2.60 22.07
C MET A 341 7.49 -2.47 23.59
N VAL A 342 8.10 -1.43 24.15
CA VAL A 342 8.01 -1.12 25.60
C VAL A 342 6.57 -0.82 25.98
N GLU A 343 5.85 -0.01 25.18
CA GLU A 343 4.46 0.39 25.46
C GLU A 343 3.49 -0.80 25.49
N ILE A 344 3.72 -1.82 24.64
CA ILE A 344 2.90 -3.05 24.64
C ILE A 344 3.42 -4.12 25.64
N GLY A 345 4.49 -3.83 26.38
CA GLY A 345 5.06 -4.76 27.36
C GLY A 345 5.86 -5.92 26.76
N ALA A 346 6.37 -5.77 25.54
CA ALA A 346 7.21 -6.77 24.86
C ALA A 346 8.71 -6.61 25.17
N LEU A 347 9.09 -5.47 25.74
CA LEU A 347 10.44 -5.14 26.24
C LEU A 347 10.36 -4.57 27.65
#